data_3bb03cdaadcc86cee1327525e4311b7c
#
_entry.id   3bb03cdaadcc86cee1327525e4311b7c
#
_cell.length_a   1.000
_cell.length_b   1.000
_cell.length_c   1.000
_cell.angle_alpha   90.00
_cell.angle_beta   90.00
_cell.angle_gamma   90.00
#
_symmetry.space_group_name_H-M   'P 1'
#
loop_
_entity.id
_entity.type
_entity.pdbx_description
1 polymer ?
#
loop_
_entity_poly.entity_id
_entity_poly.type
_entity_poly.pdbx_seq_one_letter_code
_entity_poly.pdbx_strand_id
1 'polypeptide(L)'
;MVCGPKGAGKSTFCRMLANALLPKVSKTHQDGVQPQGYDPVGFLDLDPGQPEFSPPGELSLLKLKMCNLGPPFTHPTACGDNETIKAHHFGCLSPKDNTHYYYQCALDLYSHYRRTATSPLIINCSGWVQGSGLEVLTDLVHGLCLTGIIYLSTTGPQEVLGALEGAASRSNVPLHQLTSQLSEFPTRTAADQRMMSTLSYFHMHGVEGGNIRWNASPLTNMAPLVVPYEGPKQAILAIMVLGDEQNPEFYDSLLEGCVVGIAVIQQDPVVFGRSSKGSDDKMTAMEGQILPKQGHLFQAFEQDGLQTPESGPILRTASGIPYLRAQGHSVHPLLPASSYSLGQAIVRGVDTTTKTFHLLTPIPSETFQSLHQHNCNILLVRGRLDTPIWAYTEQLALGKGRRLRREGETGEKEVYGPDDVDKWAEKQPWASVVEGGRSGSGKARRIRRDLRYRSQGRGDVGSV
;
A
#
# COMPACT_ATOMS: atom_id res chain seq x y z
N MET A 1 -6.67 -18.75 4.96
CA MET A 1 -5.71 -18.00 4.12
C MET A 1 -5.97 -18.31 2.66
N VAL A 2 -6.03 -17.29 1.79
CA VAL A 2 -6.25 -17.43 0.34
C VAL A 2 -4.98 -17.04 -0.39
N CYS A 3 -4.40 -17.96 -1.15
CA CYS A 3 -3.16 -17.78 -1.89
C CYS A 3 -3.26 -18.34 -3.31
N GLY A 4 -2.27 -18.06 -4.15
CA GLY A 4 -2.25 -18.47 -5.55
C GLY A 4 -1.55 -17.42 -6.43
N PRO A 5 -1.29 -17.72 -7.71
CA PRO A 5 -0.54 -16.85 -8.60
C PRO A 5 -1.27 -15.54 -8.90
N LYS A 6 -0.55 -14.59 -9.50
CA LYS A 6 -1.12 -13.32 -9.94
C LYS A 6 -2.24 -13.54 -10.96
N GLY A 7 -3.35 -12.83 -10.77
CA GLY A 7 -4.52 -12.93 -11.65
C GLY A 7 -5.43 -14.14 -11.40
N ALA A 8 -5.15 -15.00 -10.41
CA ALA A 8 -5.96 -16.19 -10.11
C ALA A 8 -7.36 -15.88 -9.53
N GLY A 9 -7.67 -14.62 -9.20
CA GLY A 9 -8.96 -14.22 -8.63
C GLY A 9 -9.00 -14.16 -7.09
N LYS A 10 -7.86 -14.21 -6.40
CA LYS A 10 -7.78 -14.22 -4.92
C LYS A 10 -8.59 -13.12 -4.25
N SER A 11 -8.32 -11.85 -4.58
CA SER A 11 -9.01 -10.71 -3.94
C SER A 11 -10.51 -10.72 -4.20
N THR A 12 -10.93 -11.11 -5.42
CA THR A 12 -12.35 -11.31 -5.74
C THR A 12 -12.96 -12.42 -4.89
N PHE A 13 -12.27 -13.55 -4.76
CA PHE A 13 -12.71 -14.66 -3.91
C PHE A 13 -12.80 -14.24 -2.43
N CYS A 14 -11.77 -13.56 -1.92
CA CYS A 14 -11.77 -13.05 -0.53
C CYS A 14 -12.96 -12.11 -0.26
N ARG A 15 -13.25 -11.19 -1.19
CA ARG A 15 -14.39 -10.27 -1.10
C ARG A 15 -15.72 -11.03 -1.13
N MET A 16 -15.89 -11.98 -2.03
CA MET A 16 -17.10 -12.82 -2.10
C MET A 16 -17.29 -13.64 -0.82
N LEU A 17 -16.19 -14.22 -0.29
CA LEU A 17 -16.22 -14.98 0.94
C LEU A 17 -16.58 -14.08 2.14
N ALA A 18 -16.00 -12.87 2.22
CA ALA A 18 -16.37 -11.91 3.25
C ALA A 18 -17.86 -11.56 3.21
N ASN A 19 -18.37 -11.24 2.01
CA ASN A 19 -19.78 -10.93 1.81
C ASN A 19 -20.72 -12.12 2.12
N ALA A 20 -20.24 -13.36 1.92
CA ALA A 20 -21.02 -14.56 2.25
C ALA A 20 -21.06 -14.85 3.75
N LEU A 21 -20.01 -14.48 4.48
CA LEU A 21 -19.91 -14.66 5.93
C LEU A 21 -20.62 -13.57 6.74
N LEU A 22 -20.78 -12.36 6.17
CA LEU A 22 -21.48 -11.26 6.84
C LEU A 22 -22.98 -11.55 6.99
N PRO A 23 -23.65 -10.97 8.01
CA PRO A 23 -25.06 -11.17 8.24
C PRO A 23 -25.88 -10.72 7.03
N LYS A 24 -26.78 -11.58 6.56
CA LYS A 24 -27.76 -11.22 5.54
C LYS A 24 -28.88 -10.44 6.23
N VAL A 25 -29.00 -9.16 5.90
CA VAL A 25 -30.15 -8.37 6.36
C VAL A 25 -31.42 -8.92 5.72
N SER A 26 -32.17 -9.72 6.48
CA SER A 26 -33.50 -10.13 6.05
C SER A 26 -34.44 -8.93 6.16
N LYS A 27 -35.09 -8.53 5.04
CA LYS A 27 -36.08 -7.43 5.01
C LYS A 27 -37.36 -7.72 5.77
N THR A 28 -37.50 -8.93 6.33
CA THR A 28 -38.70 -9.36 7.05
C THR A 28 -38.41 -9.50 8.54
N HIS A 29 -38.64 -8.43 9.28
CA HIS A 29 -38.67 -8.43 10.75
C HIS A 29 -39.86 -9.22 11.33
N GLN A 30 -40.53 -10.07 10.56
CA GLN A 30 -41.77 -10.71 11.02
C GLN A 30 -41.64 -12.11 11.61
N ASP A 31 -40.50 -12.80 11.43
CA ASP A 31 -40.46 -14.24 11.80
C ASP A 31 -39.42 -14.63 12.90
N GLY A 32 -38.88 -13.69 13.65
CA GLY A 32 -37.99 -14.03 14.76
C GLY A 32 -36.73 -14.87 14.41
N VAL A 33 -36.41 -14.99 13.12
CA VAL A 33 -35.23 -15.73 12.65
C VAL A 33 -34.01 -14.83 12.84
N GLN A 34 -33.09 -15.29 13.70
CA GLN A 34 -31.79 -14.61 13.88
C GLN A 34 -31.04 -14.53 12.54
N PRO A 35 -30.42 -13.39 12.18
CA PRO A 35 -29.64 -13.27 10.96
C PRO A 35 -28.49 -14.29 11.00
N GLN A 36 -28.39 -15.11 9.94
CA GLN A 36 -27.26 -16.02 9.78
C GLN A 36 -26.04 -15.26 9.27
N GLY A 37 -24.92 -15.39 9.94
CA GLY A 37 -23.65 -14.78 9.55
C GLY A 37 -22.82 -14.36 10.78
N TYR A 38 -21.67 -13.78 10.49
CA TYR A 38 -20.75 -13.29 11.51
C TYR A 38 -20.70 -11.74 11.48
N ASP A 39 -20.83 -11.13 12.62
CA ASP A 39 -20.65 -9.69 12.79
C ASP A 39 -19.64 -9.45 13.93
N PRO A 40 -18.46 -8.98 13.64
CA PRO A 40 -17.87 -8.69 12.32
C PRO A 40 -17.13 -9.86 11.66
N VAL A 41 -16.61 -9.65 10.43
CA VAL A 41 -15.61 -10.52 9.78
C VAL A 41 -14.28 -9.81 9.73
N GLY A 42 -13.21 -10.47 10.21
CA GLY A 42 -11.85 -9.98 10.09
C GLY A 42 -11.31 -10.13 8.66
N PHE A 43 -10.61 -9.12 8.15
CA PHE A 43 -9.96 -9.16 6.83
C PHE A 43 -8.52 -8.67 6.95
N LEU A 44 -7.56 -9.58 6.76
CA LEU A 44 -6.13 -9.29 6.76
C LEU A 44 -5.65 -9.23 5.30
N ASP A 45 -5.35 -8.03 4.84
CA ASP A 45 -4.87 -7.80 3.49
C ASP A 45 -3.34 -7.72 3.45
N LEU A 46 -2.75 -8.73 2.86
CA LEU A 46 -1.30 -8.88 2.68
C LEU A 46 -0.86 -8.72 1.21
N ASP A 47 -1.71 -8.15 0.34
CA ASP A 47 -1.32 -7.83 -1.04
C ASP A 47 -1.00 -6.32 -1.18
N PRO A 48 0.27 -5.89 -1.01
CA PRO A 48 0.63 -4.48 -1.12
C PRO A 48 0.48 -3.95 -2.54
N GLY A 49 0.41 -4.83 -3.54
CA GLY A 49 0.29 -4.46 -4.95
C GLY A 49 -1.10 -4.07 -5.36
N GLN A 50 -2.13 -4.72 -4.82
CA GLN A 50 -3.54 -4.50 -5.13
C GLN A 50 -4.41 -4.76 -3.88
N PRO A 51 -4.24 -3.96 -2.83
CA PRO A 51 -5.05 -4.10 -1.63
C PRO A 51 -6.52 -3.75 -1.91
N GLU A 52 -7.42 -4.35 -1.14
CA GLU A 52 -8.87 -4.16 -1.33
C GLU A 52 -9.38 -2.85 -0.71
N PHE A 53 -8.88 -2.46 0.48
CA PHE A 53 -9.39 -1.35 1.28
C PHE A 53 -8.34 -0.30 1.63
N SER A 54 -7.28 -0.20 0.87
CA SER A 54 -6.22 0.78 1.06
C SER A 54 -5.54 1.13 -0.26
N PRO A 55 -4.83 2.24 -0.36
CA PRO A 55 -4.02 2.52 -1.54
C PRO A 55 -2.85 1.53 -1.64
N PRO A 56 -2.31 1.29 -2.86
CA PRO A 56 -1.16 0.42 -3.06
C PRO A 56 0.04 0.78 -2.19
N GLY A 57 0.74 -0.22 -1.67
CA GLY A 57 1.87 -0.06 -0.77
C GLY A 57 1.51 -0.20 0.71
N GLU A 58 0.26 -0.51 1.03
CA GLU A 58 -0.21 -0.73 2.40
C GLU A 58 -0.50 -2.22 2.66
N LEU A 59 -0.31 -2.64 3.91
CA LEU A 59 -0.80 -3.89 4.48
C LEU A 59 -1.76 -3.55 5.61
N SER A 60 -2.91 -4.21 5.70
CA SER A 60 -3.94 -3.78 6.65
C SER A 60 -4.74 -4.91 7.27
N LEU A 61 -5.16 -4.69 8.50
CA LEU A 61 -6.16 -5.49 9.22
C LEU A 61 -7.44 -4.69 9.35
N LEU A 62 -8.54 -5.26 8.89
CA LEU A 62 -9.85 -4.63 8.89
C LEU A 62 -10.87 -5.47 9.66
N LYS A 63 -11.88 -4.76 10.12
CA LYS A 63 -13.11 -5.30 10.68
C LYS A 63 -14.26 -4.95 9.77
N LEU A 64 -14.81 -5.95 9.09
CA LEU A 64 -15.88 -5.77 8.13
C LEU A 64 -17.23 -6.07 8.80
N LYS A 65 -18.17 -5.16 8.63
CA LYS A 65 -19.57 -5.29 9.07
C LYS A 65 -20.55 -5.13 7.91
N MET A 66 -20.08 -4.53 6.81
CA MET A 66 -20.90 -4.30 5.62
C MET A 66 -20.33 -5.04 4.42
N CYS A 67 -21.24 -5.55 3.57
CA CYS A 67 -20.88 -6.14 2.30
C CYS A 67 -20.22 -5.12 1.37
N ASN A 68 -19.19 -5.58 0.65
CA ASN A 68 -18.50 -4.80 -0.35
C ASN A 68 -18.75 -5.38 -1.74
N LEU A 69 -19.50 -4.65 -2.57
CA LEU A 69 -19.92 -5.09 -3.90
C LEU A 69 -19.13 -4.43 -5.03
N GLY A 70 -18.44 -3.32 -4.73
CA GLY A 70 -17.66 -2.56 -5.71
C GLY A 70 -16.25 -3.08 -5.93
N PRO A 71 -15.55 -2.61 -6.97
CA PRO A 71 -14.12 -2.83 -7.12
C PRO A 71 -13.31 -1.93 -6.15
N PRO A 72 -12.01 -2.23 -5.86
CA PRO A 72 -11.22 -1.55 -4.84
C PRO A 72 -11.19 -0.01 -4.94
N PHE A 73 -11.18 0.54 -6.14
CA PHE A 73 -11.17 2.01 -6.32
C PHE A 73 -12.49 2.70 -5.90
N THR A 74 -13.56 1.97 -5.63
CA THR A 74 -14.82 2.55 -5.11
C THR A 74 -14.83 2.68 -3.60
N HIS A 75 -13.85 2.08 -2.91
CA HIS A 75 -13.68 2.10 -1.47
C HIS A 75 -12.17 2.06 -1.11
N PRO A 76 -11.42 3.13 -1.48
CA PRO A 76 -9.96 3.17 -1.32
C PRO A 76 -9.50 3.20 0.15
N THR A 77 -10.43 3.16 1.09
CA THR A 77 -10.23 2.97 2.53
C THR A 77 -11.50 2.32 3.11
N ALA A 78 -11.42 1.81 4.33
CA ALA A 78 -12.59 1.36 5.06
C ALA A 78 -13.59 2.51 5.24
N CYS A 79 -14.85 2.26 4.98
CA CYS A 79 -15.92 3.26 5.06
C CYS A 79 -17.21 2.62 5.59
N GLY A 80 -18.15 3.47 5.99
CA GLY A 80 -19.38 3.04 6.67
C GLY A 80 -19.05 2.43 8.02
N ASP A 81 -19.61 1.26 8.30
CA ASP A 81 -19.34 0.50 9.52
C ASP A 81 -18.08 -0.40 9.41
N ASN A 82 -17.44 -0.46 8.24
CA ASN A 82 -16.16 -1.13 8.08
C ASN A 82 -15.04 -0.26 8.67
N GLU A 83 -14.12 -0.88 9.39
CA GLU A 83 -13.08 -0.20 10.16
C GLU A 83 -11.69 -0.77 9.84
N THR A 84 -10.72 0.11 9.61
CA THR A 84 -9.30 -0.29 9.62
C THR A 84 -8.80 -0.32 11.06
N ILE A 85 -8.45 -1.51 11.55
CA ILE A 85 -7.97 -1.70 12.92
C ILE A 85 -6.51 -1.25 13.03
N LYS A 86 -5.67 -1.70 12.10
CA LYS A 86 -4.25 -1.35 12.02
C LYS A 86 -3.77 -1.51 10.58
N ALA A 87 -2.85 -0.64 10.17
CA ALA A 87 -2.20 -0.74 8.87
C ALA A 87 -0.70 -0.47 8.99
N HIS A 88 0.07 -0.97 8.02
CA HIS A 88 1.49 -0.69 7.87
C HIS A 88 1.78 -0.20 6.47
N HIS A 89 2.50 0.93 6.37
CA HIS A 89 3.02 1.38 5.10
C HIS A 89 4.24 0.53 4.72
N PHE A 90 4.03 -0.42 3.82
CA PHE A 90 5.09 -1.27 3.29
C PHE A 90 5.95 -0.52 2.26
N GLY A 91 5.36 0.46 1.57
CA GLY A 91 6.02 1.37 0.66
C GLY A 91 6.46 0.76 -0.68
N CYS A 92 6.18 -0.52 -0.93
CA CYS A 92 6.51 -1.24 -2.15
C CYS A 92 5.30 -2.02 -2.67
N LEU A 93 5.32 -2.36 -3.97
CA LEU A 93 4.21 -3.06 -4.63
C LEU A 93 4.33 -4.59 -4.57
N SER A 94 5.45 -5.10 -4.05
CA SER A 94 5.71 -6.53 -3.98
C SER A 94 6.47 -6.89 -2.72
N PRO A 95 6.12 -7.98 -2.03
CA PRO A 95 6.85 -8.45 -0.85
C PRO A 95 8.33 -8.75 -1.11
N LYS A 96 8.72 -9.01 -2.37
CA LYS A 96 10.11 -9.29 -2.76
C LYS A 96 11.10 -8.18 -2.43
N ASP A 97 10.60 -6.94 -2.30
CA ASP A 97 11.44 -5.77 -2.06
C ASP A 97 11.96 -5.73 -0.61
N ASN A 98 11.21 -6.32 0.34
CA ASN A 98 11.66 -6.55 1.72
C ASN A 98 10.83 -7.67 2.37
N THR A 99 11.24 -8.93 2.18
CA THR A 99 10.51 -10.12 2.67
C THR A 99 10.44 -10.18 4.18
N HIS A 100 11.50 -9.78 4.86
CA HIS A 100 11.59 -9.80 6.32
C HIS A 100 10.59 -8.83 6.95
N TYR A 101 10.59 -7.58 6.52
CA TYR A 101 9.65 -6.58 7.02
C TYR A 101 8.20 -6.93 6.68
N TYR A 102 7.96 -7.47 5.48
CA TYR A 102 6.63 -7.96 5.09
C TYR A 102 6.11 -9.03 6.06
N TYR A 103 6.95 -10.01 6.39
CA TYR A 103 6.60 -11.07 7.32
C TYR A 103 6.35 -10.54 8.74
N GLN A 104 7.19 -9.62 9.22
CA GLN A 104 6.99 -8.97 10.51
C GLN A 104 5.69 -8.18 10.58
N CYS A 105 5.34 -7.43 9.53
CA CYS A 105 4.05 -6.72 9.44
C CYS A 105 2.87 -7.70 9.47
N ALA A 106 2.96 -8.81 8.74
CA ALA A 106 1.91 -9.82 8.72
C ALA A 106 1.69 -10.46 10.10
N LEU A 107 2.77 -10.78 10.81
CA LEU A 107 2.70 -11.32 12.19
C LEU A 107 2.13 -10.31 13.18
N ASP A 108 2.52 -9.04 13.07
CA ASP A 108 2.02 -7.98 13.97
C ASP A 108 0.51 -7.77 13.78
N LEU A 109 0.06 -7.61 12.53
CA LEU A 109 -1.37 -7.47 12.20
C LEU A 109 -2.18 -8.68 12.67
N TYR A 110 -1.66 -9.90 12.43
CA TYR A 110 -2.30 -11.12 12.89
C TYR A 110 -2.35 -11.21 14.42
N SER A 111 -1.26 -10.85 15.11
CA SER A 111 -1.22 -10.84 16.58
C SER A 111 -2.22 -9.84 17.16
N HIS A 112 -2.40 -8.69 16.48
CA HIS A 112 -3.39 -7.71 16.87
C HIS A 112 -4.82 -8.24 16.72
N TYR A 113 -5.12 -8.93 15.61
CA TYR A 113 -6.40 -9.63 15.44
C TYR A 113 -6.63 -10.66 16.56
N ARG A 114 -5.63 -11.50 16.86
CA ARG A 114 -5.75 -12.56 17.90
C ARG A 114 -6.06 -12.02 19.28
N ARG A 115 -5.64 -10.82 19.62
CA ARG A 115 -5.92 -10.17 20.91
C ARG A 115 -7.32 -9.57 20.99
N THR A 116 -7.90 -9.20 19.86
CA THR A 116 -9.10 -8.35 19.84
C THR A 116 -10.34 -9.03 19.27
N ALA A 117 -10.21 -10.15 18.55
CA ALA A 117 -11.32 -10.72 17.80
C ALA A 117 -11.50 -12.23 18.02
N THR A 118 -12.78 -12.65 18.03
CA THR A 118 -13.22 -14.04 18.01
C THR A 118 -13.93 -14.40 16.69
N SER A 119 -14.08 -13.44 15.79
CA SER A 119 -14.75 -13.58 14.49
C SER A 119 -13.87 -14.34 13.48
N PRO A 120 -14.43 -14.89 12.40
CA PRO A 120 -13.61 -15.49 11.35
C PRO A 120 -12.69 -14.46 10.70
N LEU A 121 -11.46 -14.89 10.31
CA LEU A 121 -10.47 -14.08 9.62
C LEU A 121 -10.23 -14.59 8.21
N ILE A 122 -10.36 -13.71 7.23
CA ILE A 122 -9.92 -13.94 5.85
C ILE A 122 -8.57 -13.28 5.66
N ILE A 123 -7.60 -14.04 5.13
CA ILE A 123 -6.25 -13.54 4.82
C ILE A 123 -6.07 -13.55 3.31
N ASN A 124 -5.94 -12.38 2.68
CA ASN A 124 -5.66 -12.19 1.26
C ASN A 124 -4.14 -12.06 1.04
N CYS A 125 -3.53 -13.02 0.34
CA CYS A 125 -2.09 -13.01 0.09
C CYS A 125 -1.75 -12.38 -1.26
N SER A 126 -0.51 -11.88 -1.38
CA SER A 126 0.04 -11.40 -2.65
C SER A 126 0.11 -12.53 -3.70
N GLY A 127 0.21 -12.16 -4.97
CA GLY A 127 0.33 -13.13 -6.07
C GLY A 127 1.75 -13.62 -6.35
N TRP A 128 2.69 -13.38 -5.45
CA TRP A 128 4.09 -13.80 -5.58
C TRP A 128 4.30 -15.14 -4.89
N VAL A 129 4.22 -16.24 -5.67
CA VAL A 129 4.15 -17.62 -5.16
C VAL A 129 5.35 -18.48 -5.58
N GLN A 130 6.36 -17.92 -6.25
CA GLN A 130 7.54 -18.67 -6.74
C GLN A 130 8.83 -18.10 -6.13
N GLY A 131 9.88 -18.94 -6.09
CA GLY A 131 11.16 -18.60 -5.48
C GLY A 131 10.98 -18.20 -4.01
N SER A 132 11.62 -17.11 -3.58
CA SER A 132 11.47 -16.59 -2.21
C SER A 132 10.03 -16.20 -1.84
N GLY A 133 9.13 -16.04 -2.81
CA GLY A 133 7.70 -15.89 -2.53
C GLY A 133 7.06 -17.16 -1.96
N LEU A 134 7.53 -18.33 -2.38
CA LEU A 134 7.10 -19.60 -1.82
C LEU A 134 7.60 -19.77 -0.38
N GLU A 135 8.85 -19.38 -0.11
CA GLU A 135 9.41 -19.38 1.25
C GLU A 135 8.57 -18.52 2.19
N VAL A 136 8.27 -17.28 1.78
CA VAL A 136 7.40 -16.38 2.57
C VAL A 136 6.01 -16.98 2.80
N LEU A 137 5.40 -17.63 1.79
CA LEU A 137 4.11 -18.28 1.95
C LEU A 137 4.17 -19.45 2.93
N THR A 138 5.22 -20.27 2.88
CA THR A 138 5.41 -21.40 3.83
C THR A 138 5.66 -20.87 5.24
N ASP A 139 6.41 -19.79 5.40
CA ASP A 139 6.64 -19.13 6.70
C ASP A 139 5.34 -18.58 7.27
N LEU A 140 4.48 -17.96 6.44
CA LEU A 140 3.14 -17.54 6.87
C LEU A 140 2.27 -18.70 7.31
N VAL A 141 2.32 -19.85 6.62
CA VAL A 141 1.58 -21.05 7.04
C VAL A 141 2.04 -21.54 8.43
N HIS A 142 3.35 -21.47 8.70
CA HIS A 142 3.89 -21.87 10.00
C HIS A 142 3.70 -20.82 11.11
N GLY A 143 3.79 -19.53 10.76
CA GLY A 143 3.72 -18.43 11.72
C GLY A 143 2.30 -18.03 12.11
N LEU A 144 1.31 -18.30 11.25
CA LEU A 144 -0.09 -17.99 11.52
C LEU A 144 -0.85 -19.27 11.94
N CYS A 145 -1.65 -19.21 12.99
CA CYS A 145 -2.48 -20.33 13.39
C CYS A 145 -3.71 -20.45 12.48
N LEU A 146 -3.50 -20.98 11.28
CA LEU A 146 -4.52 -21.09 10.23
C LEU A 146 -5.49 -22.23 10.53
N THR A 147 -6.75 -22.07 10.13
CA THR A 147 -7.78 -23.12 10.15
C THR A 147 -8.01 -23.74 8.77
N GLY A 148 -7.50 -23.12 7.70
CA GLY A 148 -7.60 -23.63 6.35
C GLY A 148 -6.81 -22.77 5.35
N ILE A 149 -6.34 -23.41 4.30
CA ILE A 149 -5.65 -22.78 3.18
C ILE A 149 -6.44 -23.03 1.92
N ILE A 150 -6.68 -21.99 1.12
CA ILE A 150 -7.31 -22.08 -0.19
C ILE A 150 -6.27 -21.63 -1.22
N TYR A 151 -5.87 -22.55 -2.09
CA TYR A 151 -4.96 -22.27 -3.19
C TYR A 151 -5.72 -22.17 -4.50
N LEU A 152 -5.71 -20.98 -5.10
CA LEU A 152 -6.43 -20.70 -6.35
C LEU A 152 -5.53 -20.95 -7.56
N SER A 153 -5.33 -22.20 -7.93
CA SER A 153 -4.77 -22.64 -9.20
C SER A 153 -4.81 -24.17 -9.30
N THR A 154 -5.23 -24.67 -10.43
CA THR A 154 -5.14 -26.11 -10.75
C THR A 154 -4.03 -26.45 -11.75
N THR A 155 -3.50 -25.42 -12.42
CA THR A 155 -2.46 -25.55 -13.47
C THR A 155 -1.11 -24.94 -13.07
N GLY A 156 -0.96 -24.57 -11.78
CA GLY A 156 0.27 -23.96 -11.26
C GLY A 156 1.44 -24.97 -11.20
N PRO A 157 2.67 -24.46 -10.95
CA PRO A 157 3.82 -25.32 -10.79
C PRO A 157 3.60 -26.34 -9.66
N GLN A 158 3.82 -27.62 -9.93
CA GLN A 158 3.67 -28.68 -8.93
C GLN A 158 4.57 -28.50 -7.71
N GLU A 159 5.74 -27.87 -7.90
CA GLU A 159 6.65 -27.49 -6.82
C GLU A 159 5.98 -26.60 -5.76
N VAL A 160 5.22 -25.59 -6.21
CA VAL A 160 4.49 -24.68 -5.30
C VAL A 160 3.42 -25.43 -4.52
N LEU A 161 2.66 -26.28 -5.20
CA LEU A 161 1.61 -27.06 -4.56
C LEU A 161 2.21 -28.06 -3.56
N GLY A 162 3.24 -28.83 -3.94
CA GLY A 162 3.88 -29.78 -3.06
C GLY A 162 4.53 -29.14 -1.82
N ALA A 163 5.14 -27.97 -1.96
CA ALA A 163 5.70 -27.24 -0.83
C ALA A 163 4.59 -26.73 0.13
N LEU A 164 3.48 -26.22 -0.41
CA LEU A 164 2.32 -25.80 0.40
C LEU A 164 1.63 -26.97 1.08
N GLU A 165 1.47 -28.11 0.41
CA GLU A 165 0.95 -29.35 1.01
C GLU A 165 1.84 -29.85 2.15
N GLY A 166 3.17 -29.80 1.95
CA GLY A 166 4.13 -30.12 3.01
C GLY A 166 4.05 -29.17 4.20
N ALA A 167 3.94 -27.87 3.98
CA ALA A 167 3.78 -26.87 5.04
C ALA A 167 2.44 -27.02 5.77
N ALA A 168 1.34 -27.21 5.04
CA ALA A 168 0.01 -27.43 5.55
C ALA A 168 -0.07 -28.70 6.43
N SER A 169 0.53 -29.79 5.97
CA SER A 169 0.61 -31.07 6.72
C SER A 169 1.39 -30.90 8.01
N ARG A 170 2.54 -30.22 8.00
CA ARG A 170 3.33 -29.96 9.21
C ARG A 170 2.59 -29.09 10.22
N SER A 171 1.76 -28.18 9.75
CA SER A 171 0.93 -27.29 10.60
C SER A 171 -0.43 -27.89 10.93
N ASN A 172 -0.76 -29.10 10.45
CA ASN A 172 -2.07 -29.75 10.60
C ASN A 172 -3.23 -28.88 10.11
N VAL A 173 -3.07 -28.22 8.95
CA VAL A 173 -4.04 -27.31 8.35
C VAL A 173 -4.54 -27.89 7.03
N PRO A 174 -5.87 -28.00 6.78
CA PRO A 174 -6.40 -28.46 5.51
C PRO A 174 -6.06 -27.49 4.36
N LEU A 175 -5.62 -28.03 3.22
CA LEU A 175 -5.38 -27.29 1.99
C LEU A 175 -6.45 -27.67 0.95
N HIS A 176 -7.17 -26.66 0.47
CA HIS A 176 -8.16 -26.80 -0.58
C HIS A 176 -7.66 -26.15 -1.87
N GLN A 177 -7.62 -26.92 -2.95
CA GLN A 177 -7.28 -26.39 -4.27
C GLN A 177 -8.53 -26.05 -5.04
N LEU A 178 -8.61 -24.85 -5.59
CA LEU A 178 -9.69 -24.37 -6.43
C LEU A 178 -9.16 -23.91 -7.78
N THR A 179 -9.97 -24.06 -8.82
CA THR A 179 -9.64 -23.57 -10.16
C THR A 179 -9.56 -22.05 -10.18
N SER A 180 -8.48 -21.51 -10.73
CA SER A 180 -8.37 -20.07 -10.97
C SER A 180 -9.40 -19.61 -12.01
N GLN A 181 -10.03 -18.46 -11.74
CA GLN A 181 -10.99 -17.81 -12.66
C GLN A 181 -10.25 -16.70 -13.41
N LEU A 182 -9.71 -17.03 -14.56
CA LEU A 182 -9.03 -16.06 -15.43
C LEU A 182 -10.09 -15.34 -16.28
N SER A 183 -9.98 -14.02 -16.35
CA SER A 183 -10.77 -13.23 -17.30
C SER A 183 -10.16 -13.36 -18.69
N GLU A 184 -10.94 -13.80 -19.67
CA GLU A 184 -10.52 -13.88 -21.07
C GLU A 184 -10.30 -12.49 -21.69
N PHE A 185 -10.99 -11.47 -21.16
CA PHE A 185 -10.98 -10.11 -21.69
C PHE A 185 -10.63 -9.08 -20.60
N PRO A 186 -9.37 -9.05 -20.09
CA PRO A 186 -8.99 -8.04 -19.13
C PRO A 186 -8.93 -6.67 -19.81
N THR A 187 -9.86 -5.78 -19.48
CA THR A 187 -9.92 -4.43 -20.02
C THR A 187 -8.91 -3.48 -19.38
N ARG A 188 -8.37 -3.83 -18.20
CA ARG A 188 -7.44 -3.02 -17.43
C ARG A 188 -6.27 -3.83 -16.92
N THR A 189 -5.09 -3.23 -16.96
CA THR A 189 -3.88 -3.82 -16.37
C THR A 189 -3.87 -3.64 -14.84
N ALA A 190 -3.00 -4.38 -14.15
CA ALA A 190 -2.77 -4.18 -12.72
C ALA A 190 -2.25 -2.75 -12.40
N ALA A 191 -1.49 -2.15 -13.32
CA ALA A 191 -1.03 -0.77 -13.19
C ALA A 191 -2.21 0.22 -13.30
N ASP A 192 -3.14 0.00 -14.24
CA ASP A 192 -4.34 0.83 -14.37
C ASP A 192 -5.20 0.76 -13.11
N GLN A 193 -5.39 -0.45 -12.56
CA GLN A 193 -6.17 -0.63 -11.32
C GLN A 193 -5.52 0.05 -10.13
N ARG A 194 -4.20 -0.06 -9.97
CA ARG A 194 -3.47 0.67 -8.92
C ARG A 194 -3.62 2.18 -9.07
N MET A 195 -3.43 2.68 -10.30
CA MET A 195 -3.61 4.10 -10.58
C MET A 195 -5.02 4.59 -10.23
N MET A 196 -6.06 3.82 -10.56
CA MET A 196 -7.45 4.14 -10.22
C MET A 196 -7.66 4.16 -8.69
N SER A 197 -7.14 3.15 -7.96
CA SER A 197 -7.27 3.11 -6.50
C SER A 197 -6.55 4.27 -5.83
N THR A 198 -5.34 4.59 -6.29
CA THR A 198 -4.56 5.70 -5.74
C THR A 198 -5.21 7.05 -6.06
N LEU A 199 -5.70 7.24 -7.30
CA LEU A 199 -6.41 8.47 -7.68
C LEU A 199 -7.69 8.64 -6.84
N SER A 200 -8.48 7.59 -6.71
CA SER A 200 -9.65 7.58 -5.83
C SER A 200 -9.31 7.98 -4.40
N TYR A 201 -8.25 7.40 -3.84
CA TYR A 201 -7.83 7.72 -2.47
C TYR A 201 -7.58 9.21 -2.27
N PHE A 202 -6.87 9.87 -3.19
CA PHE A 202 -6.56 11.30 -3.07
C PHE A 202 -7.74 12.22 -3.39
N HIS A 203 -8.76 11.74 -4.09
CA HIS A 203 -10.02 12.49 -4.31
C HIS A 203 -11.03 12.30 -3.19
N MET A 204 -10.76 11.45 -2.21
CA MET A 204 -11.63 11.27 -1.06
C MET A 204 -11.61 12.53 -0.18
N HIS A 205 -12.80 13.03 0.18
CA HIS A 205 -12.99 14.24 1.00
C HIS A 205 -13.66 13.95 2.34
N GLY A 206 -13.73 12.69 2.75
CA GLY A 206 -14.35 12.26 3.98
C GLY A 206 -15.47 11.26 3.77
N VAL A 207 -16.11 10.88 4.86
CA VAL A 207 -17.23 9.94 4.90
C VAL A 207 -18.43 10.62 5.54
N GLU A 208 -19.58 10.60 4.89
CA GLU A 208 -20.82 11.17 5.42
C GLU A 208 -21.95 10.15 5.25
N GLY A 209 -22.65 9.85 6.35
CA GLY A 209 -23.72 8.85 6.34
C GLY A 209 -23.28 7.45 5.88
N GLY A 210 -22.02 7.08 6.13
CA GLY A 210 -21.45 5.81 5.69
C GLY A 210 -20.95 5.79 4.23
N ASN A 211 -21.15 6.85 3.46
CA ASN A 211 -20.72 6.96 2.07
C ASN A 211 -19.50 7.87 1.91
N ILE A 212 -18.59 7.51 1.02
CA ILE A 212 -17.44 8.33 0.68
C ILE A 212 -17.92 9.55 -0.11
N ARG A 213 -17.48 10.74 0.33
CA ARG A 213 -17.61 11.98 -0.45
C ARG A 213 -16.38 12.16 -1.31
N TRP A 214 -16.60 12.52 -2.56
CA TRP A 214 -15.57 12.72 -3.55
C TRP A 214 -15.40 14.19 -3.90
N ASN A 215 -14.16 14.67 -3.95
CA ASN A 215 -13.83 15.98 -4.49
C ASN A 215 -13.58 15.84 -6.00
N ALA A 216 -14.40 16.49 -6.82
CA ALA A 216 -14.28 16.45 -8.28
C ALA A 216 -13.25 17.47 -8.82
N SER A 217 -12.65 18.30 -7.97
CA SER A 217 -11.61 19.25 -8.40
C SER A 217 -10.32 18.49 -8.75
N PRO A 218 -9.60 18.90 -9.80
CA PRO A 218 -8.28 18.35 -10.07
C PRO A 218 -7.37 18.48 -8.85
N LEU A 219 -6.54 17.46 -8.60
CA LEU A 219 -5.62 17.45 -7.46
C LEU A 219 -4.67 18.66 -7.47
N THR A 220 -4.31 19.19 -8.65
CA THR A 220 -3.51 20.42 -8.79
C THR A 220 -4.17 21.66 -8.22
N ASN A 221 -5.51 21.68 -8.13
CA ASN A 221 -6.29 22.81 -7.61
C ASN A 221 -6.66 22.65 -6.13
N MET A 222 -6.34 21.51 -5.52
CA MET A 222 -6.57 21.30 -4.10
C MET A 222 -5.49 21.98 -3.27
N ALA A 223 -5.89 22.67 -2.21
CA ALA A 223 -4.94 23.26 -1.27
C ALA A 223 -4.24 22.16 -0.46
N PRO A 224 -2.91 22.16 -0.39
CA PRO A 224 -2.18 21.21 0.43
C PRO A 224 -2.32 21.53 1.92
N LEU A 225 -2.25 20.52 2.75
CA LEU A 225 -2.06 20.67 4.19
C LEU A 225 -0.61 21.07 4.46
N VAL A 226 -0.41 22.17 5.19
CA VAL A 226 0.91 22.67 5.58
C VAL A 226 1.27 22.11 6.95
N VAL A 227 2.33 21.27 7.01
CA VAL A 227 2.73 20.54 8.22
C VAL A 227 4.16 20.88 8.60
N PRO A 228 4.42 21.47 9.78
CA PRO A 228 5.75 21.81 10.21
C PRO A 228 6.61 20.58 10.54
N TYR A 229 7.90 20.64 10.16
CA TYR A 229 8.90 19.67 10.55
C TYR A 229 9.97 20.23 11.51
N GLU A 230 9.77 21.48 11.99
CA GLU A 230 10.61 22.14 12.99
C GLU A 230 9.80 23.13 13.83
N GLY A 231 10.28 23.44 15.02
CA GLY A 231 9.68 24.42 15.93
C GLY A 231 8.60 23.84 16.87
N PRO A 232 7.92 24.71 17.64
CA PRO A 232 7.01 24.28 18.72
C PRO A 232 5.76 23.55 18.23
N LYS A 233 5.43 23.67 16.94
CA LYS A 233 4.30 22.98 16.31
C LYS A 233 4.76 21.83 15.42
N GLN A 234 5.98 21.33 15.58
CA GLN A 234 6.52 20.24 14.79
C GLN A 234 5.61 19.03 14.90
N ALA A 235 5.06 18.59 13.77
CA ALA A 235 4.25 17.38 13.66
C ALA A 235 5.00 16.25 12.94
N ILE A 236 5.88 16.58 11.99
CA ILE A 236 6.71 15.58 11.29
C ILE A 236 8.08 15.52 11.93
N LEU A 237 8.43 14.35 12.45
CA LEU A 237 9.70 14.10 13.10
C LEU A 237 10.86 14.04 12.10
N ALA A 238 10.68 13.25 11.04
CA ALA A 238 11.68 13.05 10.00
C ALA A 238 11.05 12.41 8.75
N ILE A 239 11.85 12.38 7.68
CA ILE A 239 11.57 11.58 6.49
C ILE A 239 12.40 10.31 6.52
N MET A 240 11.92 9.27 5.84
CA MET A 240 12.62 8.03 5.62
C MET A 240 12.49 7.62 4.16
N VAL A 241 13.60 7.33 3.50
CA VAL A 241 13.62 6.85 2.11
C VAL A 241 14.00 5.37 2.13
N LEU A 242 13.10 4.52 1.61
CA LEU A 242 13.30 3.08 1.51
C LEU A 242 14.04 2.73 0.21
N GLY A 243 14.90 1.72 0.27
CA GLY A 243 15.64 1.19 -0.88
C GLY A 243 17.12 1.54 -0.83
N ASP A 244 17.71 1.72 -2.01
CA ASP A 244 19.14 2.02 -2.13
C ASP A 244 19.51 3.33 -1.43
N GLU A 245 20.70 3.40 -0.85
CA GLU A 245 21.17 4.58 -0.16
C GLU A 245 21.24 5.75 -1.15
N GLN A 246 20.46 6.80 -0.87
CA GLN A 246 20.41 8.01 -1.66
C GLN A 246 21.25 9.09 -0.98
N ASN A 247 21.92 9.92 -1.78
CA ASN A 247 22.60 11.09 -1.22
C ASN A 247 21.56 12.06 -0.63
N PRO A 248 21.67 12.39 0.68
CA PRO A 248 20.72 13.28 1.35
C PRO A 248 20.59 14.67 0.73
N GLU A 249 21.57 15.13 -0.03
CA GLU A 249 21.51 16.41 -0.76
C GLU A 249 20.39 16.46 -1.80
N PHE A 250 19.92 15.30 -2.30
CA PHE A 250 18.84 15.22 -3.28
C PHE A 250 17.46 14.97 -2.66
N TYR A 251 17.33 14.92 -1.34
CA TYR A 251 16.07 14.59 -0.70
C TYR A 251 14.95 15.58 -1.02
N ASP A 252 15.25 16.85 -1.19
CA ASP A 252 14.28 17.87 -1.62
C ASP A 252 13.63 17.45 -2.96
N SER A 253 14.45 17.19 -3.97
CA SER A 253 13.99 16.76 -5.30
C SER A 253 13.39 15.36 -5.32
N LEU A 254 13.82 14.47 -4.43
CA LEU A 254 13.29 13.11 -4.31
C LEU A 254 11.90 13.07 -3.69
N LEU A 255 11.57 14.05 -2.85
CA LEU A 255 10.28 14.11 -2.17
C LEU A 255 9.23 14.82 -3.00
N GLU A 256 9.59 15.88 -3.72
CA GLU A 256 8.64 16.67 -4.48
C GLU A 256 7.91 15.83 -5.54
N GLY A 257 6.59 15.92 -5.52
CA GLY A 257 5.72 15.22 -6.45
C GLY A 257 5.59 13.70 -6.23
N CYS A 258 6.14 13.14 -5.16
CA CYS A 258 6.02 11.71 -4.88
C CYS A 258 4.92 11.37 -3.86
N VAL A 259 4.50 10.11 -3.86
CA VAL A 259 3.65 9.52 -2.83
C VAL A 259 4.52 9.05 -1.67
N VAL A 260 4.13 9.43 -0.46
CA VAL A 260 4.75 9.01 0.80
C VAL A 260 3.71 8.39 1.72
N GLY A 261 4.10 7.40 2.52
CA GLY A 261 3.29 6.91 3.63
C GLY A 261 3.43 7.83 4.84
N ILE A 262 2.36 7.96 5.60
CA ILE A 262 2.34 8.69 6.88
C ILE A 262 2.35 7.64 7.99
N ALA A 263 3.53 7.37 8.53
CA ALA A 263 3.73 6.41 9.60
C ALA A 263 3.78 7.11 10.96
N VAL A 264 3.02 6.59 11.92
CA VAL A 264 3.07 7.03 13.32
C VAL A 264 3.93 6.07 14.11
N ILE A 265 4.82 6.62 14.93
CA ILE A 265 5.63 5.86 15.87
C ILE A 265 5.11 6.17 17.28
N GLN A 266 4.73 5.13 18.00
CA GLN A 266 4.48 5.23 19.43
C GLN A 266 5.83 5.36 20.14
N GLN A 267 5.96 6.30 21.07
CA GLN A 267 7.21 6.56 21.74
C GLN A 267 7.64 5.32 22.54
N ASP A 268 8.61 4.60 21.98
CA ASP A 268 9.41 3.66 22.75
C ASP A 268 10.72 4.38 23.09
N PRO A 269 11.02 4.67 24.37
CA PRO A 269 12.21 5.47 24.75
C PRO A 269 13.53 4.83 24.28
N VAL A 270 13.52 3.54 23.98
CA VAL A 270 14.70 2.78 23.53
C VAL A 270 15.12 3.10 22.09
N VAL A 271 14.17 3.45 21.20
CA VAL A 271 14.46 3.66 19.77
C VAL A 271 15.09 5.02 19.50
N PHE A 272 14.89 6.00 20.37
CA PHE A 272 15.31 7.39 20.13
C PHE A 272 16.36 7.94 21.10
N GLY A 273 17.06 7.10 21.89
CA GLY A 273 18.20 7.53 22.68
C GLY A 273 17.93 8.66 23.69
N ARG A 274 16.66 8.93 24.03
CA ARG A 274 16.33 9.81 25.16
C ARG A 274 16.44 9.03 26.44
N SER A 275 17.62 9.04 27.03
CA SER A 275 17.84 8.62 28.41
C SER A 275 17.00 9.51 29.34
N SER A 276 15.81 9.04 29.71
CA SER A 276 15.08 9.62 30.83
C SER A 276 15.78 9.19 32.12
N LYS A 277 16.62 10.06 32.68
CA LYS A 277 17.04 9.91 34.07
C LYS A 277 15.81 10.07 34.97
N GLY A 278 15.43 8.99 35.63
CA GLY A 278 14.71 8.99 36.91
C GLY A 278 13.18 8.93 36.82
N SER A 279 12.64 7.75 36.90
CA SER A 279 11.60 7.38 37.87
C SER A 279 11.48 5.84 37.91
N ASP A 280 11.76 5.29 39.07
CA ASP A 280 11.48 3.90 39.43
C ASP A 280 9.97 3.68 39.46
N ASP A 281 9.44 3.00 38.44
CA ASP A 281 8.15 2.35 38.54
C ASP A 281 8.29 0.93 37.98
N LYS A 282 8.24 0.00 38.91
CA LYS A 282 8.21 -1.45 38.68
C LYS A 282 6.93 -1.82 37.96
N MET A 283 7.00 -2.03 36.64
CA MET A 283 5.96 -2.77 35.93
C MET A 283 6.28 -4.26 35.95
N THR A 284 5.46 -4.97 36.71
CA THR A 284 5.44 -6.43 36.82
C THR A 284 5.29 -7.07 35.46
N ALA A 285 6.29 -7.85 35.07
CA ALA A 285 6.25 -8.73 33.92
C ALA A 285 5.17 -9.81 34.13
N MET A 286 4.15 -9.84 33.26
CA MET A 286 3.30 -11.01 33.10
C MET A 286 4.04 -12.02 32.22
N GLU A 287 4.65 -13.00 32.83
CA GLU A 287 5.12 -14.24 32.20
C GLU A 287 3.92 -15.04 31.69
N GLY A 288 3.97 -15.48 30.46
CA GLY A 288 3.13 -16.54 29.93
C GLY A 288 2.53 -16.29 28.55
N GLN A 289 3.33 -16.15 27.50
CA GLN A 289 2.87 -16.41 26.14
C GLN A 289 3.93 -17.16 25.33
N ILE A 290 3.53 -18.34 24.85
CA ILE A 290 4.28 -19.21 23.97
C ILE A 290 4.47 -18.46 22.65
N LEU A 291 5.68 -17.93 22.41
CA LEU A 291 6.14 -17.46 21.11
C LEU A 291 6.26 -18.67 20.18
N PRO A 292 5.72 -18.64 18.95
CA PRO A 292 5.96 -19.71 17.99
C PRO A 292 7.46 -19.80 17.68
N LYS A 293 7.97 -21.04 17.63
CA LYS A 293 9.37 -21.35 17.33
C LYS A 293 9.77 -20.66 16.03
N GLN A 294 10.84 -19.88 16.08
CA GLN A 294 11.45 -19.16 14.97
C GLN A 294 11.75 -20.09 13.79
N GLY A 295 11.25 -19.71 12.60
CA GLY A 295 11.61 -20.36 11.34
C GLY A 295 13.08 -20.14 10.97
N HIS A 296 13.62 -20.94 10.07
CA HIS A 296 15.04 -21.00 9.72
C HIS A 296 15.67 -19.69 9.20
N LEU A 297 14.90 -18.69 8.83
CA LEU A 297 15.37 -17.37 8.39
C LEU A 297 15.87 -16.45 9.53
N PHE A 298 15.61 -16.79 10.78
CA PHE A 298 15.88 -15.92 11.95
C PHE A 298 17.25 -16.11 12.60
N GLN A 299 17.99 -17.17 12.29
CA GLN A 299 19.26 -17.47 13.00
C GLN A 299 20.48 -16.65 12.53
N ALA A 300 20.38 -15.84 11.49
CA ALA A 300 21.53 -15.16 10.88
C ALA A 300 21.83 -13.74 11.43
N PHE A 301 21.00 -13.14 12.30
CA PHE A 301 21.07 -11.72 12.59
C PHE A 301 21.44 -11.31 14.02
N GLU A 302 21.82 -12.23 14.90
CA GLU A 302 22.20 -11.87 16.29
C GLU A 302 23.69 -11.50 16.49
N GLN A 303 24.51 -11.39 15.45
CA GLN A 303 25.99 -11.30 15.61
C GLN A 303 26.68 -10.05 15.09
N ASP A 304 26.01 -8.95 14.78
CA ASP A 304 26.75 -7.71 14.52
C ASP A 304 26.46 -6.65 15.59
N GLY A 305 27.39 -6.56 16.53
CA GLY A 305 27.47 -5.50 17.53
C GLY A 305 27.72 -4.15 16.86
N LEU A 306 26.65 -3.43 16.48
CA LEU A 306 26.76 -2.06 15.97
C LEU A 306 26.92 -1.07 17.12
N GLN A 307 28.07 -0.36 17.10
CA GLN A 307 28.29 0.82 17.90
C GLN A 307 27.28 1.91 17.52
N THR A 308 26.51 2.39 18.50
CA THR A 308 25.61 3.54 18.33
C THR A 308 26.42 4.79 18.01
N PRO A 309 26.13 5.53 16.92
CA PRO A 309 26.79 6.80 16.68
C PRO A 309 26.38 7.81 17.76
N GLU A 310 27.34 8.64 18.20
CA GLU A 310 27.14 9.71 19.22
C GLU A 310 26.11 10.79 18.80
N SER A 311 25.78 10.90 17.51
CA SER A 311 24.67 11.71 17.00
C SER A 311 23.42 10.86 16.92
N GLY A 312 22.33 11.29 17.55
CA GLY A 312 21.03 10.58 17.55
C GLY A 312 20.58 10.15 16.15
N PRO A 313 19.59 9.26 16.04
CA PRO A 313 19.20 8.59 14.79
C PRO A 313 18.67 9.54 13.71
N ILE A 314 18.33 10.80 14.05
CA ILE A 314 17.81 11.81 13.13
C ILE A 314 18.93 12.71 12.66
N LEU A 315 19.21 12.66 11.37
CA LEU A 315 20.17 13.52 10.70
C LEU A 315 19.44 14.67 10.00
N ARG A 316 20.17 15.66 9.49
CA ARG A 316 19.61 16.76 8.70
C ARG A 316 20.35 16.89 7.38
N THR A 317 19.60 17.18 6.31
CA THR A 317 20.17 17.55 5.00
C THR A 317 20.84 18.92 5.10
N ALA A 318 21.58 19.32 4.06
CA ALA A 318 22.14 20.68 3.96
C ALA A 318 21.04 21.77 3.99
N SER A 319 19.86 21.46 3.46
CA SER A 319 18.67 22.33 3.49
C SER A 319 17.90 22.27 4.83
N GLY A 320 18.36 21.45 5.77
CA GLY A 320 17.82 21.33 7.14
C GLY A 320 16.65 20.37 7.28
N ILE A 321 16.31 19.56 6.27
CA ILE A 321 15.25 18.56 6.35
C ILE A 321 15.69 17.41 7.26
N PRO A 322 14.92 17.04 8.30
CA PRO A 322 15.24 15.92 9.17
C PRO A 322 15.01 14.59 8.46
N TYR A 323 15.94 13.64 8.57
CA TYR A 323 15.79 12.33 7.98
C TYR A 323 16.37 11.21 8.87
N LEU A 324 15.80 10.02 8.70
CA LEU A 324 16.31 8.78 9.27
C LEU A 324 17.10 8.04 8.18
N ARG A 325 18.33 7.64 8.49
CA ARG A 325 19.12 6.80 7.60
C ARG A 325 18.57 5.38 7.64
N ALA A 326 18.18 4.83 6.48
CA ALA A 326 17.90 3.41 6.36
C ALA A 326 19.22 2.64 6.47
N GLN A 327 19.33 1.75 7.45
CA GLN A 327 20.55 0.94 7.65
C GLN A 327 20.50 -0.28 6.73
N GLY A 328 21.01 -0.14 5.50
CA GLY A 328 21.14 -1.25 4.54
C GLY A 328 19.82 -1.75 3.95
N HIS A 329 19.93 -2.69 3.00
CA HIS A 329 18.77 -3.25 2.27
C HIS A 329 17.86 -4.17 3.09
N SER A 330 18.37 -4.67 4.23
CA SER A 330 17.72 -5.75 4.99
C SER A 330 16.98 -5.29 6.23
N VAL A 331 17.26 -4.09 6.74
CA VAL A 331 16.68 -3.61 8.00
C VAL A 331 15.73 -2.45 7.74
N HIS A 332 14.45 -2.66 8.03
CA HIS A 332 13.48 -1.58 8.02
C HIS A 332 13.52 -0.89 9.40
N PRO A 333 13.75 0.42 9.46
CA PRO A 333 13.89 1.12 10.74
C PRO A 333 12.58 1.25 11.52
N LEU A 334 11.43 0.92 10.90
CA LEU A 334 10.13 0.87 11.57
C LEU A 334 9.89 -0.54 12.13
N LEU A 335 9.65 -0.60 13.43
CA LEU A 335 9.20 -1.83 14.08
C LEU A 335 7.66 -1.89 13.98
N PRO A 336 7.07 -2.94 13.38
CA PRO A 336 5.61 -3.04 13.25
C PRO A 336 4.87 -2.99 14.58
N ALA A 337 5.46 -3.55 15.65
CA ALA A 337 4.85 -3.55 16.97
C ALA A 337 4.64 -2.15 17.57
N SER A 338 5.52 -1.19 17.25
CA SER A 338 5.50 0.18 17.79
C SER A 338 5.16 1.24 16.75
N SER A 339 4.73 0.84 15.55
CA SER A 339 4.34 1.76 14.47
C SER A 339 3.05 1.33 13.79
N TYR A 340 2.41 2.29 13.12
CA TYR A 340 1.26 2.03 12.24
C TYR A 340 1.15 3.10 11.17
N SER A 341 0.47 2.79 10.07
CA SER A 341 0.18 3.73 8.98
C SER A 341 -1.15 4.43 9.21
N LEU A 342 -1.18 5.73 8.94
CA LEU A 342 -2.43 6.52 8.82
C LEU A 342 -2.95 6.53 7.38
N GLY A 343 -2.10 6.19 6.40
CA GLY A 343 -2.37 6.29 4.98
C GLY A 343 -1.25 7.01 4.24
N GLN A 344 -1.59 7.69 3.16
CA GLN A 344 -0.61 8.27 2.23
C GLN A 344 -0.85 9.76 1.98
N ALA A 345 0.22 10.43 1.54
CA ALA A 345 0.19 11.80 1.05
C ALA A 345 0.99 11.95 -0.25
N ILE A 346 0.63 12.93 -1.08
CA ILE A 346 1.51 13.45 -2.14
C ILE A 346 2.23 14.67 -1.57
N VAL A 347 3.55 14.68 -1.64
CA VAL A 347 4.36 15.85 -1.29
C VAL A 347 4.28 16.84 -2.44
N ARG A 348 3.56 17.94 -2.23
CA ARG A 348 3.39 19.02 -3.23
C ARG A 348 4.60 19.95 -3.28
N GLY A 349 5.32 20.05 -2.19
CA GLY A 349 6.53 20.83 -2.06
C GLY A 349 7.09 20.79 -0.65
N VAL A 350 8.33 21.20 -0.52
CA VAL A 350 9.06 21.34 0.74
C VAL A 350 9.52 22.79 0.85
N ASP A 351 9.01 23.52 1.83
CA ASP A 351 9.50 24.87 2.10
C ASP A 351 10.57 24.82 3.19
N THR A 352 11.81 24.98 2.76
CA THR A 352 12.96 24.97 3.64
C THR A 352 13.14 26.28 4.43
N THR A 353 12.44 27.35 4.03
CA THR A 353 12.45 28.65 4.73
C THR A 353 11.51 28.61 5.91
N THR A 354 10.25 28.20 5.69
CA THR A 354 9.24 28.08 6.76
C THR A 354 9.28 26.75 7.49
N LYS A 355 10.16 25.83 7.09
CA LYS A 355 10.33 24.49 7.66
C LYS A 355 9.03 23.67 7.65
N THR A 356 8.37 23.62 6.49
CA THR A 356 7.07 22.94 6.34
C THR A 356 7.05 22.01 5.12
N PHE A 357 6.29 20.90 5.25
CA PHE A 357 5.87 20.07 4.14
C PHE A 357 4.48 20.49 3.68
N HIS A 358 4.29 20.55 2.38
CA HIS A 358 2.98 20.77 1.77
C HIS A 358 2.45 19.42 1.29
N LEU A 359 1.49 18.86 2.01
CA LEU A 359 0.99 17.50 1.81
C LEU A 359 -0.43 17.52 1.24
N LEU A 360 -0.66 16.82 0.14
CA LEU A 360 -2.00 16.52 -0.32
C LEU A 360 -2.39 15.13 0.19
N THR A 361 -3.38 15.07 1.07
CA THR A 361 -3.84 13.84 1.73
C THR A 361 -5.31 13.94 2.08
N PRO A 362 -6.08 12.83 2.03
CA PRO A 362 -7.45 12.81 2.54
C PRO A 362 -7.54 12.73 4.08
N ILE A 363 -6.40 12.61 4.78
CA ILE A 363 -6.36 12.54 6.24
C ILE A 363 -6.68 13.94 6.80
N PRO A 364 -7.66 14.06 7.71
CA PRO A 364 -8.03 15.34 8.31
C PRO A 364 -6.88 16.00 9.09
N SER A 365 -6.83 17.34 9.06
CA SER A 365 -5.81 18.12 9.79
C SER A 365 -5.87 17.90 11.31
N GLU A 366 -7.07 17.64 11.84
CA GLU A 366 -7.34 17.36 13.25
C GLU A 366 -6.58 16.11 13.73
N THR A 367 -6.40 15.13 12.85
CA THR A 367 -5.64 13.91 13.16
C THR A 367 -4.18 14.25 13.47
N PHE A 368 -3.55 15.10 12.68
CA PHE A 368 -2.16 15.54 12.92
C PHE A 368 -2.05 16.33 14.23
N GLN A 369 -3.04 17.19 14.52
CA GLN A 369 -3.08 17.97 15.78
C GLN A 369 -3.25 17.05 16.98
N SER A 370 -4.16 16.09 16.92
CA SER A 370 -4.40 15.11 17.99
C SER A 370 -3.14 14.27 18.27
N LEU A 371 -2.45 13.79 17.23
CA LEU A 371 -1.20 13.03 17.39
C LEU A 371 -0.10 13.86 18.05
N HIS A 372 0.02 15.12 17.65
CA HIS A 372 0.97 16.04 18.28
C HIS A 372 0.66 16.25 19.78
N GLN A 373 -0.62 16.41 20.15
CA GLN A 373 -1.04 16.52 21.55
C GLN A 373 -0.73 15.28 22.39
N HIS A 374 -0.76 14.10 21.77
CA HIS A 374 -0.44 12.83 22.42
C HIS A 374 1.04 12.46 22.33
N ASN A 375 1.90 13.40 21.93
CA ASN A 375 3.36 13.18 21.75
C ASN A 375 3.69 11.99 20.82
N CYS A 376 2.82 11.68 19.85
CA CYS A 376 3.13 10.71 18.82
C CYS A 376 4.02 11.34 17.74
N ASN A 377 5.01 10.59 17.28
CA ASN A 377 5.91 11.03 16.23
C ASN A 377 5.42 10.55 14.86
N ILE A 378 5.40 11.44 13.87
CA ILE A 378 5.04 11.13 12.49
C ILE A 378 6.30 11.09 11.64
N LEU A 379 6.43 10.02 10.86
CA LEU A 379 7.43 9.90 9.80
C LEU A 379 6.76 9.94 8.44
N LEU A 380 7.38 10.63 7.48
CA LEU A 380 7.04 10.49 6.07
C LEU A 380 7.95 9.43 5.45
N VAL A 381 7.34 8.37 4.95
CA VAL A 381 8.06 7.21 4.39
C VAL A 381 7.94 7.22 2.88
N ARG A 382 9.03 7.52 2.18
CA ARG A 382 9.09 7.37 0.72
C ARG A 382 9.52 5.96 0.37
N GLY A 383 8.61 5.21 -0.26
CA GLY A 383 8.86 3.88 -0.77
C GLY A 383 9.22 3.87 -2.27
N ARG A 384 9.04 2.69 -2.89
CA ARG A 384 9.21 2.46 -4.34
C ARG A 384 7.85 2.45 -5.07
N LEU A 385 6.96 3.37 -4.69
CA LEU A 385 5.68 3.53 -5.35
C LEU A 385 5.83 4.28 -6.68
N ASP A 386 4.91 4.04 -7.62
CA ASP A 386 4.89 4.73 -8.89
C ASP A 386 4.69 6.24 -8.71
N THR A 387 5.42 7.05 -9.49
CA THR A 387 5.23 8.51 -9.48
C THR A 387 3.83 8.85 -9.98
N PRO A 388 3.06 9.68 -9.26
CA PRO A 388 1.66 9.96 -9.57
C PRO A 388 1.51 11.00 -10.70
N ILE A 389 1.98 10.70 -11.91
CA ILE A 389 1.89 11.62 -13.06
C ILE A 389 0.44 12.02 -13.34
N TRP A 390 -0.50 11.11 -13.13
CA TRP A 390 -1.93 11.38 -13.25
C TRP A 390 -2.38 12.57 -12.37
N ALA A 391 -1.77 12.78 -11.21
CA ALA A 391 -2.08 13.90 -10.33
C ALA A 391 -1.78 15.28 -10.97
N TYR A 392 -0.91 15.32 -11.96
CA TYR A 392 -0.52 16.54 -12.67
C TYR A 392 -1.15 16.66 -14.07
N THR A 393 -1.64 15.57 -14.65
CA THR A 393 -2.23 15.54 -15.99
C THR A 393 -3.76 15.51 -15.99
N GLU A 394 -4.37 15.36 -14.84
CA GLU A 394 -5.82 15.28 -14.67
C GLU A 394 -6.57 16.50 -15.23
N GLN A 395 -6.06 17.69 -14.98
CA GLN A 395 -6.64 18.93 -15.49
C GLN A 395 -6.68 19.00 -17.02
N LEU A 396 -5.67 18.43 -17.68
CA LEU A 396 -5.63 18.35 -19.14
C LEU A 396 -6.71 17.42 -19.68
N ALA A 397 -6.95 16.29 -19.01
CA ALA A 397 -8.01 15.35 -19.37
C ALA A 397 -9.40 15.98 -19.18
N LEU A 398 -9.63 16.69 -18.08
CA LEU A 398 -10.89 17.40 -17.80
C LEU A 398 -11.13 18.55 -18.79
N GLY A 399 -10.09 19.28 -19.16
CA GLY A 399 -10.17 20.36 -20.17
C GLY A 399 -10.61 19.87 -21.54
N LYS A 400 -10.12 18.70 -21.95
CA LYS A 400 -10.55 18.03 -23.20
C LYS A 400 -12.03 17.61 -23.14
N GLY A 401 -12.47 17.01 -22.04
CA GLY A 401 -13.85 16.59 -21.87
C GLY A 401 -14.85 17.76 -21.87
N ARG A 402 -14.47 18.93 -21.34
CA ARG A 402 -15.30 20.17 -21.38
C ARG A 402 -15.39 20.76 -22.78
N ARG A 403 -14.30 20.73 -23.58
CA ARG A 403 -14.34 21.14 -24.99
C ARG A 403 -15.27 20.27 -25.81
N LEU A 404 -15.16 18.95 -25.71
CA LEU A 404 -16.06 18.01 -26.40
C LEU A 404 -17.54 18.19 -26.05
N ARG A 405 -17.86 18.55 -24.77
CA ARG A 405 -19.23 18.85 -24.37
C ARG A 405 -19.76 20.18 -24.93
N ARG A 406 -18.94 21.25 -24.92
CA ARG A 406 -19.34 22.54 -25.49
C ARG A 406 -19.51 22.49 -27.02
N GLU A 407 -18.64 21.75 -27.70
CA GLU A 407 -18.72 21.54 -29.15
C GLU A 407 -19.93 20.71 -29.55
N GLY A 408 -20.37 19.76 -28.71
CA GLY A 408 -21.62 19.02 -28.89
C GLY A 408 -22.88 19.87 -28.76
N GLU A 409 -22.85 20.96 -28.00
CA GLU A 409 -23.96 21.90 -27.83
C GLU A 409 -24.06 22.95 -28.95
N THR A 410 -22.92 23.24 -29.64
CA THR A 410 -22.85 24.24 -30.72
C THR A 410 -22.94 23.65 -32.13
N GLY A 411 -23.10 22.33 -32.27
CA GLY A 411 -23.35 21.67 -33.55
C GLY A 411 -22.14 21.57 -34.50
N GLU A 412 -20.98 22.10 -34.13
CA GLU A 412 -19.73 21.90 -34.89
C GLU A 412 -18.96 20.70 -34.32
N LYS A 413 -19.04 19.58 -35.06
CA LYS A 413 -18.28 18.36 -34.78
C LYS A 413 -16.83 18.52 -35.22
N GLU A 414 -15.96 19.06 -34.40
CA GLU A 414 -14.54 18.67 -34.48
C GLU A 414 -14.41 17.27 -33.86
N VAL A 415 -14.52 16.27 -34.70
CA VAL A 415 -14.22 14.89 -34.35
C VAL A 415 -12.71 14.78 -34.22
N TYR A 416 -12.19 14.81 -33.00
CA TYR A 416 -10.81 14.44 -32.75
C TYR A 416 -10.62 12.98 -33.15
N GLY A 417 -9.97 12.79 -34.29
CA GLY A 417 -9.63 11.46 -34.79
C GLY A 417 -8.57 10.78 -33.89
N PRO A 418 -8.39 9.47 -34.09
CA PRO A 418 -7.31 8.72 -33.43
C PRO A 418 -5.94 9.40 -33.55
N ASP A 419 -5.70 10.16 -34.62
CA ASP A 419 -4.43 10.86 -34.92
C ASP A 419 -4.13 12.05 -33.99
N ASP A 420 -5.14 12.64 -33.35
CA ASP A 420 -4.91 13.80 -32.45
C ASP A 420 -4.40 13.37 -31.07
N VAL A 421 -4.75 12.14 -30.65
CA VAL A 421 -4.19 11.54 -29.42
C VAL A 421 -2.72 11.21 -29.65
N ASP A 422 -2.35 10.78 -30.85
CA ASP A 422 -0.98 10.47 -31.21
C ASP A 422 -0.12 11.73 -31.27
N LYS A 423 -0.61 12.81 -31.88
CA LYS A 423 0.06 14.13 -31.90
C LYS A 423 0.24 14.73 -30.51
N TRP A 424 -0.68 14.45 -29.57
CA TRP A 424 -0.52 14.86 -28.18
C TRP A 424 0.54 14.02 -27.47
N ALA A 425 0.56 12.70 -27.67
CA ALA A 425 1.56 11.80 -27.12
C ALA A 425 2.97 12.09 -27.65
N GLU A 426 3.10 12.44 -28.94
CA GLU A 426 4.36 12.83 -29.55
C GLU A 426 4.96 14.13 -28.97
N LYS A 427 4.12 15.03 -28.46
CA LYS A 427 4.54 16.27 -27.80
C LYS A 427 5.01 16.08 -26.36
N GLN A 428 4.79 14.90 -25.79
CA GLN A 428 5.17 14.61 -24.41
C GLN A 428 6.48 13.82 -24.40
N PRO A 429 7.58 14.35 -23.85
CA PRO A 429 8.89 13.69 -23.89
C PRO A 429 8.95 12.36 -23.14
N TRP A 430 7.94 12.06 -22.33
CA TRP A 430 7.80 10.84 -21.51
C TRP A 430 6.73 9.86 -22.01
N ALA A 431 5.98 10.19 -23.07
CA ALA A 431 4.95 9.32 -23.63
C ALA A 431 5.44 8.71 -24.95
N SER A 432 5.34 7.40 -25.10
CA SER A 432 5.53 6.71 -26.36
C SER A 432 4.26 5.97 -26.75
N VAL A 433 3.89 6.03 -28.03
CA VAL A 433 2.80 5.25 -28.60
C VAL A 433 3.35 3.89 -29.03
N VAL A 434 2.85 2.80 -28.43
CA VAL A 434 3.22 1.44 -28.84
C VAL A 434 2.11 0.92 -29.75
N GLU A 435 2.40 0.74 -31.02
CA GLU A 435 1.50 0.02 -31.92
C GLU A 435 1.46 -1.45 -31.53
N GLY A 436 0.28 -1.91 -31.09
CA GLY A 436 0.04 -3.32 -30.82
C GLY A 436 0.09 -4.12 -32.09
N GLY A 437 0.87 -5.21 -32.11
CA GLY A 437 0.96 -6.13 -33.24
C GLY A 437 -0.41 -6.61 -33.70
N ARG A 438 -0.59 -6.72 -35.00
CA ARG A 438 -1.80 -7.12 -35.69
C ARG A 438 -2.26 -8.50 -35.26
N SER A 439 -3.38 -8.56 -34.57
CA SER A 439 -4.26 -9.71 -34.53
C SER A 439 -5.71 -9.21 -34.36
N GLY A 440 -6.48 -9.34 -35.41
CA GLY A 440 -7.93 -9.27 -35.57
C GLY A 440 -8.75 -8.33 -34.68
N SER A 441 -9.38 -7.33 -35.32
CA SER A 441 -10.53 -6.52 -34.86
C SER A 441 -10.37 -5.77 -33.53
N GLY A 442 -10.01 -4.50 -33.66
CA GLY A 442 -10.03 -3.52 -32.57
C GLY A 442 -8.64 -3.10 -32.10
N LYS A 443 -8.14 -1.99 -32.65
CA LYS A 443 -6.87 -1.37 -32.25
C LYS A 443 -6.98 -0.83 -30.81
N ALA A 444 -6.57 -1.61 -29.83
CA ALA A 444 -6.32 -1.10 -28.48
C ALA A 444 -4.92 -0.42 -28.48
N ARG A 445 -4.88 0.90 -28.57
CA ARG A 445 -3.64 1.68 -28.43
C ARG A 445 -3.27 1.77 -26.95
N ARG A 446 -2.09 1.29 -26.60
CA ARG A 446 -1.51 1.44 -25.25
C ARG A 446 -0.45 2.51 -25.28
N ILE A 447 -0.59 3.52 -24.44
CA ILE A 447 0.49 4.46 -24.13
C ILE A 447 1.37 3.78 -23.09
N ARG A 448 2.61 3.46 -23.44
CA ARG A 448 3.60 2.86 -22.54
C ARG A 448 4.67 3.86 -22.22
N ARG A 449 5.01 4.04 -20.96
CA ARG A 449 6.23 4.73 -20.55
C ARG A 449 7.44 3.92 -21.00
N ASP A 450 8.28 4.46 -21.81
CA ASP A 450 9.61 3.93 -22.06
C ASP A 450 10.63 4.77 -21.28
N LEU A 451 11.01 4.28 -20.10
CA LEU A 451 12.07 4.85 -19.27
C LEU A 451 13.45 4.32 -19.68
N ARG A 452 13.60 3.76 -20.88
CA ARG A 452 14.91 3.35 -21.37
C ARG A 452 15.70 4.60 -21.79
N TYR A 453 16.66 4.93 -20.97
CA TYR A 453 17.78 5.78 -21.35
C TYR A 453 18.37 5.23 -22.66
N ARG A 454 18.22 5.93 -23.77
CA ARG A 454 18.97 5.67 -24.99
C ARG A 454 20.42 6.00 -24.68
N SER A 455 21.24 4.96 -24.41
CA SER A 455 22.68 5.09 -24.53
C SER A 455 22.97 5.49 -25.98
N GLN A 456 23.48 6.69 -26.18
CA GLN A 456 23.99 7.12 -27.48
C GLN A 456 25.04 6.10 -27.91
N GLY A 457 24.74 5.36 -28.99
CA GLY A 457 25.69 4.49 -29.63
C GLY A 457 26.91 5.29 -30.06
N ARG A 458 28.06 4.92 -29.55
CA ARG A 458 29.35 5.31 -30.15
C ARG A 458 29.36 4.78 -31.58
N GLY A 459 29.56 5.72 -32.51
CA GLY A 459 29.73 5.39 -33.89
C GLY A 459 30.93 4.46 -34.09
N ASP A 460 30.72 3.43 -34.88
CA ASP A 460 31.77 2.62 -35.47
C ASP A 460 32.65 3.52 -36.35
N VAL A 461 33.88 3.67 -35.92
CA VAL A 461 34.96 4.15 -36.80
C VAL A 461 35.45 2.91 -37.54
N GLY A 462 35.14 2.86 -38.83
CA GLY A 462 35.68 1.87 -39.74
C GLY A 462 37.20 1.90 -39.79
N SER A 463 37.80 0.74 -39.77
CA SER A 463 39.18 0.53 -40.15
C SER A 463 39.24 -0.24 -41.46
N VAL A 464 40.05 0.28 -42.31
CA VAL A 464 40.58 -0.29 -43.59
C VAL A 464 41.10 -1.69 -43.40
#